data_9b1adde0c19848402c5c3649c9e4f4b5
#
_entry.id   9b1adde0c19848402c5c3649c9e4f4b5
#
_cell.length_a   1.000
_cell.length_b   1.000
_cell.length_c   1.000
_cell.angle_alpha   90.00
_cell.angle_beta   90.00
_cell.angle_gamma   90.00
#
_symmetry.space_group_name_H-M   'P 1'
#
loop_
_entity.id
_entity.type
_entity.pdbx_description
1 polymer ?
#
loop_
_entity_poly.entity_id
_entity_poly.type
_entity_poly.pdbx_seq_one_letter_code
_entity_poly.pdbx_strand_id
1 'polypeptide(L)'
;DVPMITTLVFKLRSVPAALYKSLGGFATNSINLTKLESYMRPGVSERVQFYMDVEGHIDAPAMVHAMEELRFYCMKDEVKVLGTYAASSDRHQQS
;
A
#
# COMPACT_ATOMS: atom_id res chain seq x y z
N ASP A 1 0.40 -16.30 -16.95
CA ASP A 1 0.67 -15.57 -15.71
C ASP A 1 -0.09 -14.26 -15.69
N VAL A 2 -1.09 -14.23 -14.86
CA VAL A 2 -1.91 -13.04 -14.71
C VAL A 2 -1.30 -12.17 -13.61
N PRO A 3 -1.04 -10.90 -13.88
CA PRO A 3 -0.56 -10.00 -12.84
C PRO A 3 -1.60 -9.91 -11.72
N MET A 4 -1.11 -9.86 -10.50
CA MET A 4 -1.96 -9.72 -9.33
C MET A 4 -1.80 -8.33 -8.75
N ILE A 5 -2.88 -7.82 -8.20
CA ILE A 5 -2.89 -6.53 -7.50
C ILE A 5 -3.32 -6.79 -6.07
N THR A 6 -2.57 -6.24 -5.14
CA THR A 6 -2.96 -6.26 -3.73
C THR A 6 -3.35 -4.85 -3.32
N THR A 7 -4.54 -4.71 -2.77
CA THR A 7 -5.05 -3.44 -2.28
C THR A 7 -4.95 -3.42 -0.77
N LEU A 8 -4.37 -2.36 -0.25
CA LEU A 8 -4.24 -2.22 1.19
C LEU A 8 -4.54 -0.80 1.65
N VAL A 9 -4.86 -0.69 2.92
CA VAL A 9 -5.13 0.57 3.58
C VAL A 9 -4.22 0.66 4.78
N PHE A 10 -3.60 1.81 4.97
CA PHE A 10 -2.79 2.03 6.15
C PHE A 10 -2.92 3.47 6.62
N LYS A 11 -2.60 3.69 7.88
CA LYS A 11 -2.65 5.02 8.47
C LYS A 11 -1.28 5.40 8.99
N LEU A 12 -0.91 6.65 8.74
CA LEU A 12 0.32 7.22 9.25
C LEU A 12 0.00 8.51 9.95
N ARG A 13 0.80 8.85 10.93
CA ARG A 13 0.81 10.21 11.44
C ARG A 13 1.36 11.09 10.33
N SER A 14 0.88 12.31 10.27
CA SER A 14 1.15 13.21 9.15
C SER A 14 2.60 13.68 9.12
N VAL A 15 3.49 12.77 8.78
CA VAL A 15 4.90 13.10 8.64
C VAL A 15 5.35 12.65 7.26
N PRO A 16 5.70 13.59 6.36
CA PRO A 16 6.09 13.20 5.00
C PRO A 16 7.22 12.18 4.96
N ALA A 17 8.19 12.30 5.85
CA ALA A 17 9.28 11.34 5.90
C ALA A 17 8.79 9.93 6.25
N ALA A 18 7.78 9.82 7.10
CA ALA A 18 7.23 8.52 7.47
C ALA A 18 6.58 7.83 6.28
N LEU A 19 5.88 8.59 5.44
CA LEU A 19 5.31 8.02 4.23
C LEU A 19 6.40 7.50 3.30
N TYR A 20 7.41 8.31 3.05
CA TYR A 20 8.51 7.92 2.19
C TYR A 20 9.18 6.64 2.69
N LYS A 21 9.46 6.59 3.99
CA LYS A 21 10.13 5.43 4.58
C LYS A 21 9.23 4.20 4.56
N SER A 22 7.95 4.36 4.85
CA SER A 22 7.03 3.23 4.88
C SER A 22 6.84 2.60 3.50
N LEU A 23 6.98 3.39 2.44
CA LEU A 23 6.90 2.88 1.07
C LEU A 23 8.23 2.34 0.56
N GLY A 24 9.32 2.58 1.29
CA GLY A 24 10.66 2.18 0.85
C GLY A 24 10.80 0.69 0.63
N GLY A 25 10.12 -0.13 1.45
CA GLY A 25 10.18 -1.57 1.29
C GLY A 25 9.61 -2.05 -0.04
N PHE A 26 8.61 -1.35 -0.55
CA PHE A 26 8.05 -1.70 -1.87
C PHE A 26 9.06 -1.38 -2.97
N ALA A 27 9.70 -0.23 -2.87
CA ALA A 27 10.69 0.15 -3.85
C ALA A 27 11.91 -0.78 -3.84
N THR A 28 12.42 -1.12 -2.66
CA THR A 28 13.59 -1.97 -2.55
C THR A 28 13.31 -3.41 -2.95
N ASN A 29 12.07 -3.83 -2.92
CA ASN A 29 11.67 -5.16 -3.37
C ASN A 29 11.10 -5.14 -4.78
N SER A 30 11.28 -4.05 -5.50
CA SER A 30 10.87 -3.89 -6.90
C SER A 30 9.37 -4.09 -7.11
N ILE A 31 8.58 -3.64 -6.17
CA ILE A 31 7.14 -3.72 -6.26
C ILE A 31 6.60 -2.37 -6.75
N ASN A 32 5.84 -2.40 -7.83
CA ASN A 32 5.24 -1.20 -8.38
C ASN A 32 3.98 -0.81 -7.63
N LEU A 33 3.88 0.47 -7.33
CA LEU A 33 2.62 1.05 -6.91
C LEU A 33 1.84 1.45 -8.14
N THR A 34 0.61 1.02 -8.24
CA THR A 34 -0.25 1.41 -9.35
C THR A 34 -1.26 2.47 -8.94
N LYS A 35 -1.46 2.64 -7.66
CA LYS A 35 -2.39 3.65 -7.15
C LYS A 35 -2.02 4.01 -5.73
N LEU A 36 -2.11 5.30 -5.41
CA LEU A 36 -1.94 5.77 -4.03
C LEU A 36 -2.86 6.97 -3.84
N GLU A 37 -3.77 6.85 -2.88
CA GLU A 37 -4.69 7.93 -2.53
C GLU A 37 -4.63 8.19 -1.04
N SER A 38 -4.80 9.43 -0.64
CA SER A 38 -4.81 9.79 0.76
C SER A 38 -6.13 10.43 1.13
N TYR A 39 -6.54 10.19 2.36
CA TYR A 39 -7.74 10.77 2.93
C TYR A 39 -7.43 11.38 4.27
N MET A 40 -7.84 12.63 4.45
CA MET A 40 -7.80 13.28 5.75
C MET A 40 -9.22 13.50 6.22
N ARG A 41 -9.52 13.07 7.43
CA ARG A 41 -10.84 13.28 8.00
C ARG A 41 -10.85 14.64 8.70
N PRO A 42 -11.83 15.49 8.39
CA PRO A 42 -11.95 16.78 9.08
C PRO A 42 -12.08 16.57 10.57
N GLY A 43 -11.34 17.32 11.36
CA GLY A 43 -11.41 17.27 12.81
C GLY A 43 -10.70 16.11 13.47
N VAL A 44 -10.19 15.17 12.71
CA VAL A 44 -9.37 14.09 13.24
C VAL A 44 -7.94 14.44 12.92
N SER A 45 -7.17 14.71 13.95
CA SER A 45 -5.98 15.47 13.77
C SER A 45 -4.85 14.62 13.36
N GLU A 46 -4.34 13.80 13.31
CA GLU A 46 -2.93 13.41 13.25
C GLU A 46 -2.64 12.28 12.31
N ARG A 47 -3.65 11.63 11.81
CA ARG A 47 -3.44 10.47 10.96
C ARG A 47 -4.04 10.67 9.62
N VAL A 48 -3.25 10.33 8.61
CA VAL A 48 -3.71 10.33 7.23
C VAL A 48 -3.88 8.87 6.82
N GLN A 49 -5.04 8.57 6.27
CA GLN A 49 -5.33 7.24 5.76
C GLN A 49 -4.95 7.17 4.29
N PHE A 50 -4.25 6.11 3.93
CA PHE A 50 -3.83 5.88 2.56
C PHE A 50 -4.46 4.60 2.01
N TYR A 51 -4.91 4.67 0.77
CA TYR A 51 -5.29 3.51 -0.01
C TYR A 51 -4.21 3.28 -1.05
N MET A 52 -3.75 2.05 -1.17
CA MET A 52 -2.65 1.75 -2.07
C MET A 52 -2.91 0.44 -2.81
N ASP A 53 -2.69 0.49 -4.13
CA ASP A 53 -2.67 -0.72 -4.95
C ASP A 53 -1.24 -0.99 -5.35
N VAL A 54 -0.78 -2.20 -5.15
CA VAL A 54 0.56 -2.62 -5.53
C VAL A 54 0.48 -3.89 -6.35
N GLU A 55 1.42 -4.04 -7.27
CA GLU A 55 1.49 -5.24 -8.10
C GLU A 55 2.16 -6.35 -7.31
N GLY A 56 1.48 -7.49 -7.23
CA GLY A 56 2.02 -8.66 -6.58
C GLY A 56 0.98 -9.35 -5.71
N HIS A 57 1.21 -10.63 -5.46
CA HIS A 57 0.37 -11.41 -4.58
C HIS A 57 0.84 -11.19 -3.13
N ILE A 58 -0.11 -11.13 -2.20
CA ILE A 58 0.21 -10.86 -0.80
C ILE A 58 1.18 -11.90 -0.22
N ASP A 59 1.16 -13.12 -0.73
CA ASP A 59 2.02 -14.19 -0.25
C ASP A 59 3.38 -14.26 -0.95
N ALA A 60 3.62 -13.43 -1.95
CA ALA A 60 4.92 -13.42 -2.62
C ALA A 60 6.00 -12.96 -1.65
N PRO A 61 7.21 -13.57 -1.68
CA PRO A 61 8.25 -13.20 -0.72
C PRO A 61 8.58 -11.71 -0.71
N ALA A 62 8.66 -11.08 -1.88
CA ALA A 62 8.93 -9.65 -1.96
C ALA A 62 7.82 -8.84 -1.28
N MET A 63 6.57 -9.26 -1.44
CA MET A 63 5.45 -8.60 -0.82
C MET A 63 5.49 -8.76 0.70
N VAL A 64 5.83 -9.95 1.18
CA VAL A 64 5.95 -10.19 2.61
C VAL A 64 6.97 -9.25 3.23
N HIS A 65 8.14 -9.11 2.60
CA HIS A 65 9.16 -8.20 3.10
C HIS A 65 8.70 -6.74 3.06
N ALA A 66 8.06 -6.33 1.98
CA ALA A 66 7.56 -4.97 1.86
C ALA A 66 6.51 -4.67 2.94
N MET A 67 5.64 -5.63 3.22
CA MET A 67 4.62 -5.47 4.25
C MET A 67 5.22 -5.40 5.65
N GLU A 68 6.30 -6.14 5.90
CA GLU A 68 7.00 -6.03 7.17
C GLU A 68 7.56 -4.63 7.39
N GLU A 69 8.14 -4.06 6.33
CA GLU A 69 8.64 -2.68 6.40
C GLU A 69 7.50 -1.70 6.66
N LEU A 70 6.41 -1.87 5.96
CA LEU A 70 5.26 -0.99 6.14
C LEU A 70 4.74 -1.06 7.58
N ARG A 71 4.62 -2.26 8.12
CA ARG A 71 4.12 -2.44 9.48
C ARG A 71 5.07 -1.91 10.54
N PHE A 72 6.34 -1.82 10.21
CA PHE A 72 7.30 -1.23 11.12
C PHE A 72 7.03 0.26 11.35
N TYR A 73 6.60 0.97 10.29
CA TYR A 73 6.34 2.41 10.38
C TYR A 73 4.90 2.73 10.74
N CYS A 74 4.00 1.75 10.65
CA CYS A 74 2.60 1.90 11.04
C CYS A 74 2.34 1.08 12.29
N MET A 75 1.34 1.47 13.06
CA MET A 75 0.89 0.62 14.15
C MET A 75 0.27 -0.63 13.56
N LYS A 76 0.42 -1.76 14.26
CA LYS A 76 -0.03 -3.06 13.73
C LYS A 76 -1.47 -3.04 13.25
N ASP A 77 -2.33 -2.38 14.01
CA ASP A 77 -3.75 -2.38 13.70
C ASP A 77 -4.12 -1.37 12.62
N GLU A 78 -3.13 -0.63 12.13
CA GLU A 78 -3.38 0.42 11.17
C GLU A 78 -3.08 0.00 9.72
N VAL A 79 -2.68 -1.24 9.51
CA VAL A 79 -2.43 -1.76 8.17
C VAL A 79 -3.41 -2.90 7.91
N LYS A 80 -4.21 -2.76 6.85
CA LYS A 80 -5.19 -3.77 6.47
C LYS A 80 -5.05 -4.11 5.00
N VAL A 81 -4.99 -5.39 4.72
CA VAL A 81 -5.03 -5.86 3.34
C VAL A 81 -6.50 -6.08 2.97
N LEU A 82 -6.96 -5.35 1.97
CA LEU A 82 -8.35 -5.47 1.54
C LEU A 82 -8.57 -6.65 0.62
N GLY A 83 -7.56 -7.02 -0.15
CA GLY A 83 -7.66 -8.18 -1.00
C GLY A 83 -6.54 -8.24 -2.02
N THR A 84 -6.39 -9.40 -2.62
CA THR A 84 -5.51 -9.62 -3.76
C THR A 84 -6.37 -10.16 -4.90
N TYR A 85 -6.22 -9.61 -6.08
CA TYR A 85 -7.05 -9.99 -7.21
C TYR A 85 -6.26 -9.87 -8.50
N ALA A 86 -6.73 -10.55 -9.54
CA ALA A 86 -6.08 -10.49 -10.85
C ALA A 86 -6.30 -9.11 -11.45
N ALA A 87 -5.26 -8.53 -12.01
CA ALA A 87 -5.36 -7.29 -12.73
C ALA A 87 -6.16 -7.54 -14.00
N SER A 88 -7.16 -6.68 -14.24
CA SER A 88 -8.00 -6.78 -15.41
C SER A 88 -7.44 -5.91 -16.52
N SER A 89 -7.50 -6.41 -17.77
CA SER A 89 -7.10 -5.60 -18.92
C SER A 89 -7.96 -4.35 -19.04
N ASP A 90 -9.19 -4.41 -18.58
CA ASP A 90 -10.10 -3.26 -18.62
C ASP A 90 -9.58 -2.10 -17.77
N ARG A 91 -8.86 -2.38 -16.73
CA ARG A 91 -8.32 -1.33 -15.88
C ARG A 91 -7.31 -0.46 -16.61
N HIS A 92 -6.54 -1.08 -17.48
CA HIS A 92 -5.57 -0.33 -18.28
C HIS A 92 -6.23 0.57 -19.31
N GLN A 93 -7.36 0.15 -19.82
CA GLN A 93 -8.07 0.91 -20.82
C GLN A 93 -8.79 2.12 -20.25
N GLN A 94 -9.05 2.11 -18.96
CA GLN A 94 -9.81 3.17 -18.32
C GLN A 94 -8.93 4.31 -17.80
N SER A 95 -7.66 4.10 -17.78
CA SER A 95 -6.75 5.10 -17.22
C SER A 95 -6.33 6.16 -18.22
#